data_62272109695a0519b8bb2961536e64f9
#
_entry.id   62272109695a0519b8bb2961536e64f9
#
_cell.length_a   1.000
_cell.length_b   1.000
_cell.length_c   1.000
_cell.angle_alpha   90.00
_cell.angle_beta   90.00
_cell.angle_gamma   90.00
#
_symmetry.space_group_name_H-M   'P 1'
#
loop_
_entity.id
_entity.type
_entity.pdbx_description
1 polymer ?
#
loop_
_entity_poly.entity_id
_entity_poly.type
_entity_poly.pdbx_seq_one_letter_code
_entity_poly.pdbx_strand_id
1 'polypeptide(L)'
;MTANGAATAARPRRMVRAVRTIAIAGVVACGLGADLHAQLRARVHASGFALPIAFVQDPGDRAVQFVVQQNGHVRVIRSGAVLPADFIDLSAAIVSGGEQGLLGLAFPPGAPASGRFFVNFTNRSGDTVIARLRRTSDPVVADPASRFDLRWGGAGGPAFIAQPFANHNGGHLAFGPDGYLYIGLGDGGSGDEPGHRAQNPAELLGKMLRIDVGVADGHPTGYQVPPDNPFARGGLSGVRPEIWSFGLRNPWRYSFDDPARGGAAALIIGDVGQNRFEEIDYEPANTGGRNYGWRNREGAHDNVTSRAPAFLPLIEPIHEYDRGVGQSVTGGYVYRGSALPASFRGRYFFADFVQGRVFSLALAIDARNEAQASDLVEHTASLSNAGALGNVSSFGVDTDGELYLVAYSTGRILKIIGPAAAPPVPTGLRIIR
;
A
#
# COMPACT_ATOMS: atom_id res chain seq x y z
N MET A 1 73.40 42.18 5.12
CA MET A 1 74.41 41.91 6.17
C MET A 1 74.20 40.51 6.60
N THR A 2 75.02 39.68 6.05
CA THR A 2 76.03 38.85 6.70
C THR A 2 75.43 37.82 7.68
N ALA A 3 75.63 36.56 7.66
CA ALA A 3 76.54 35.65 6.99
C ALA A 3 76.38 34.30 7.75
N ASN A 4 76.46 33.25 7.02
CA ASN A 4 77.25 32.04 7.19
C ASN A 4 77.22 31.21 8.48
N GLY A 5 77.16 29.94 8.26
CA GLY A 5 77.81 28.90 9.01
C GLY A 5 77.39 27.49 8.71
N ALA A 6 78.11 26.89 7.78
CA ALA A 6 78.03 25.46 7.47
C ALA A 6 78.94 24.66 8.42
N ALA A 7 78.61 23.34 8.55
CA ALA A 7 79.57 22.22 8.54
C ALA A 7 78.87 20.96 9.11
N THR A 8 78.69 19.98 8.34
CA THR A 8 79.43 18.77 7.96
C THR A 8 79.36 17.61 8.96
N ALA A 9 78.80 16.52 8.43
CA ALA A 9 79.25 15.13 8.37
C ALA A 9 79.18 14.24 9.64
N ALA A 10 78.48 13.14 9.54
CA ALA A 10 79.05 11.80 9.29
C ALA A 10 78.00 10.70 9.50
N ARG A 11 77.95 9.75 8.57
CA ARG A 11 77.34 8.42 8.70
C ARG A 11 78.30 7.47 9.48
N PRO A 12 77.82 6.36 10.13
CA PRO A 12 77.60 5.14 9.34
C PRO A 12 76.55 4.14 9.88
N ARG A 13 75.98 3.45 8.90
CA ARG A 13 75.68 2.01 8.72
C ARG A 13 75.35 1.07 9.94
N ARG A 14 74.24 0.36 9.78
CA ARG A 14 73.94 -1.11 9.69
C ARG A 14 72.70 -1.42 10.52
N MET A 15 71.85 -2.34 10.27
CA MET A 15 71.61 -3.47 9.41
C MET A 15 70.21 -4.03 9.77
N VAL A 16 69.44 -4.25 8.80
CA VAL A 16 68.38 -5.24 8.56
C VAL A 16 68.07 -6.23 9.68
N ARG A 17 66.77 -6.28 10.06
CA ARG A 17 66.05 -7.56 10.15
C ARG A 17 64.57 -7.30 9.92
N ALA A 18 64.07 -7.88 8.82
CA ALA A 18 62.68 -8.01 8.51
C ALA A 18 62.04 -9.07 9.41
N VAL A 19 60.98 -8.70 10.09
CA VAL A 19 60.04 -9.67 10.65
C VAL A 19 58.76 -9.53 9.84
N ARG A 20 58.42 -10.57 9.11
CA ARG A 20 57.16 -10.73 8.41
C ARG A 20 56.06 -10.90 9.48
N THR A 21 55.20 -9.91 9.62
CA THR A 21 53.87 -10.09 10.23
C THR A 21 52.88 -10.23 9.11
N ILE A 22 52.38 -11.42 8.90
CA ILE A 22 51.28 -11.71 7.98
C ILE A 22 50.05 -11.14 8.63
N ALA A 23 49.50 -10.07 8.02
CA ALA A 23 48.20 -9.57 8.39
C ALA A 23 47.13 -10.50 7.79
N ILE A 24 46.46 -11.27 8.62
CA ILE A 24 45.17 -11.88 8.33
C ILE A 24 44.11 -10.84 8.69
N ALA A 25 43.77 -10.00 7.73
CA ALA A 25 42.62 -9.11 7.82
C ALA A 25 41.93 -9.17 6.46
N GLY A 26 40.84 -9.89 6.40
CA GLY A 26 40.04 -9.85 5.20
C GLY A 26 39.27 -11.13 4.91
N VAL A 27 38.26 -11.45 5.70
CA VAL A 27 37.03 -12.13 5.25
C VAL A 27 35.95 -11.93 6.32
N VAL A 28 35.37 -10.76 6.39
CA VAL A 28 34.02 -10.54 6.99
C VAL A 28 33.43 -9.31 6.32
N ALA A 29 33.17 -9.36 5.04
CA ALA A 29 32.39 -8.31 4.35
C ALA A 29 31.78 -8.83 3.05
N CYS A 30 31.30 -10.07 3.02
CA CYS A 30 30.59 -10.62 1.85
C CYS A 30 29.24 -11.27 2.18
N GLY A 31 28.68 -11.02 3.35
CA GLY A 31 27.41 -11.64 3.76
C GLY A 31 26.14 -10.81 3.49
N LEU A 32 26.23 -9.51 3.30
CA LEU A 32 25.03 -8.64 3.21
C LEU A 32 24.63 -8.24 1.78
N GLY A 33 25.49 -8.45 0.79
CA GLY A 33 25.20 -8.14 -0.61
C GLY A 33 24.60 -9.28 -1.42
N ALA A 34 24.75 -10.52 -0.96
CA ALA A 34 24.31 -11.69 -1.72
C ALA A 34 22.80 -11.98 -1.61
N ASP A 35 22.14 -11.53 -0.53
CA ASP A 35 20.73 -11.86 -0.27
C ASP A 35 19.73 -11.02 -1.09
N LEU A 36 20.11 -9.84 -1.56
CA LEU A 36 19.24 -9.03 -2.44
C LEU A 36 19.15 -9.60 -3.86
N HIS A 37 20.09 -10.43 -4.27
CA HIS A 37 20.04 -11.21 -5.51
C HIS A 37 19.29 -12.56 -5.35
N ALA A 38 18.82 -12.88 -4.15
CA ALA A 38 17.96 -14.02 -3.93
C ALA A 38 16.66 -13.82 -4.72
N GLN A 39 16.51 -14.53 -5.82
CA GLN A 39 15.35 -14.39 -6.70
C GLN A 39 14.08 -14.83 -6.00
N LEU A 40 13.21 -13.86 -5.69
CA LEU A 40 11.86 -14.15 -5.25
C LEU A 40 11.11 -14.96 -6.28
N ARG A 41 10.14 -15.74 -5.84
CA ARG A 41 9.29 -16.55 -6.70
C ARG A 41 7.83 -16.32 -6.34
N ALA A 42 6.94 -16.57 -7.28
CA ALA A 42 5.52 -16.64 -7.05
C ALA A 42 5.05 -18.10 -6.98
N ARG A 43 4.11 -18.37 -6.09
CA ARG A 43 3.34 -19.62 -6.04
C ARG A 43 1.86 -19.30 -6.16
N VAL A 44 1.16 -20.00 -7.06
CA VAL A 44 -0.30 -19.87 -7.14
C VAL A 44 -0.90 -20.31 -5.81
N HIS A 45 -1.60 -19.41 -5.14
CA HIS A 45 -2.35 -19.66 -3.92
C HIS A 45 -3.78 -20.10 -4.26
N ALA A 46 -4.43 -19.37 -5.18
CA ALA A 46 -5.75 -19.70 -5.69
C ALA A 46 -5.94 -19.08 -7.08
N SER A 47 -6.92 -19.56 -7.85
CA SER A 47 -7.21 -19.09 -9.21
C SER A 47 -8.68 -19.23 -9.55
N GLY A 48 -9.07 -18.75 -10.74
CA GLY A 48 -10.46 -18.82 -11.23
C GLY A 48 -11.31 -17.62 -10.81
N PHE A 49 -10.69 -16.50 -10.46
CA PHE A 49 -11.38 -15.26 -10.10
C PHE A 49 -11.64 -14.39 -11.34
N ALA A 50 -12.78 -13.73 -11.37
CA ALA A 50 -13.12 -12.74 -12.39
C ALA A 50 -12.69 -11.34 -11.93
N LEU A 51 -11.64 -10.79 -12.58
CA LEU A 51 -11.15 -9.44 -12.31
C LEU A 51 -10.95 -9.15 -10.79
N PRO A 52 -10.12 -9.93 -10.09
CA PRO A 52 -9.90 -9.76 -8.66
C PRO A 52 -9.15 -8.45 -8.40
N ILE A 53 -9.59 -7.67 -7.39
CA ILE A 53 -9.03 -6.36 -7.07
C ILE A 53 -8.58 -6.22 -5.62
N ALA A 54 -8.91 -7.18 -4.74
CA ALA A 54 -8.35 -7.20 -3.39
C ALA A 54 -8.29 -8.64 -2.85
N PHE A 55 -7.32 -8.89 -1.98
CA PHE A 55 -7.18 -10.09 -1.17
C PHE A 55 -7.15 -9.67 0.29
N VAL A 56 -8.10 -10.16 1.08
CA VAL A 56 -8.30 -9.74 2.47
C VAL A 56 -8.29 -10.95 3.38
N GLN A 57 -7.39 -10.97 4.36
CA GLN A 57 -7.32 -12.00 5.39
C GLN A 57 -8.48 -11.85 6.38
N ASP A 58 -9.13 -12.96 6.73
CA ASP A 58 -10.09 -12.97 7.84
C ASP A 58 -9.38 -12.70 9.17
N PRO A 59 -9.82 -11.71 9.96
CA PRO A 59 -9.17 -11.40 11.23
C PRO A 59 -9.41 -12.45 12.34
N GLY A 60 -10.39 -13.34 12.17
CA GLY A 60 -10.75 -14.35 13.16
C GLY A 60 -10.35 -15.78 12.79
N ASP A 61 -10.11 -16.05 11.49
CA ASP A 61 -9.74 -17.37 11.01
C ASP A 61 -8.57 -17.30 10.02
N ARG A 62 -7.42 -17.80 10.42
CA ARG A 62 -6.20 -17.83 9.58
C ARG A 62 -6.37 -18.64 8.30
N ALA A 63 -7.28 -19.59 8.28
CA ALA A 63 -7.52 -20.44 7.13
C ALA A 63 -8.45 -19.81 6.09
N VAL A 64 -9.04 -18.64 6.39
CA VAL A 64 -10.04 -17.98 5.55
C VAL A 64 -9.50 -16.68 4.98
N GLN A 65 -9.63 -16.50 3.67
CA GLN A 65 -9.34 -15.26 2.96
C GLN A 65 -10.50 -14.93 2.02
N PHE A 66 -10.66 -13.64 1.76
CA PHE A 66 -11.67 -13.10 0.85
C PHE A 66 -11.00 -12.50 -0.38
N VAL A 67 -11.55 -12.78 -1.55
CA VAL A 67 -11.13 -12.19 -2.81
C VAL A 67 -12.26 -11.34 -3.35
N VAL A 68 -12.03 -10.02 -3.38
CA VAL A 68 -12.97 -9.05 -3.93
C VAL A 68 -12.83 -9.06 -5.45
N GLN A 69 -13.92 -9.27 -6.15
CA GLN A 69 -13.99 -9.16 -7.61
C GLN A 69 -14.70 -7.86 -7.99
N GLN A 70 -14.20 -7.17 -9.00
CA GLN A 70 -14.71 -5.86 -9.42
C GLN A 70 -16.21 -5.89 -9.79
N ASN A 71 -16.68 -7.03 -10.27
CA ASN A 71 -18.07 -7.24 -10.70
C ASN A 71 -19.09 -7.41 -9.55
N GLY A 72 -18.67 -7.24 -8.29
CA GLY A 72 -19.56 -7.23 -7.14
C GLY A 72 -19.56 -8.51 -6.29
N HIS A 73 -18.81 -9.53 -6.69
CA HIS A 73 -18.72 -10.78 -5.93
C HIS A 73 -17.54 -10.75 -4.96
N VAL A 74 -17.72 -11.25 -3.75
CA VAL A 74 -16.63 -11.55 -2.82
C VAL A 74 -16.53 -13.05 -2.67
N ARG A 75 -15.43 -13.64 -3.18
CA ARG A 75 -15.16 -15.08 -3.12
C ARG A 75 -14.42 -15.43 -1.83
N VAL A 76 -14.56 -16.66 -1.42
CA VAL A 76 -13.93 -17.20 -0.21
C VAL A 76 -12.88 -18.25 -0.58
N ILE A 77 -11.70 -18.13 0.00
CA ILE A 77 -10.69 -19.18 0.07
C ILE A 77 -10.69 -19.71 1.50
N ARG A 78 -10.85 -21.02 1.69
CA ARG A 78 -10.73 -21.68 2.99
C ARG A 78 -9.73 -22.84 2.88
N SER A 79 -8.67 -22.79 3.70
CA SER A 79 -7.59 -23.80 3.69
C SER A 79 -7.00 -24.03 2.28
N GLY A 80 -6.85 -22.95 1.50
CA GLY A 80 -6.31 -22.96 0.14
C GLY A 80 -7.31 -23.38 -0.97
N ALA A 81 -8.55 -23.75 -0.63
CA ALA A 81 -9.59 -24.10 -1.60
C ALA A 81 -10.59 -22.95 -1.77
N VAL A 82 -10.93 -22.62 -3.01
CA VAL A 82 -12.00 -21.66 -3.32
C VAL A 82 -13.35 -22.32 -3.08
N LEU A 83 -14.16 -21.71 -2.20
CA LEU A 83 -15.51 -22.23 -1.92
C LEU A 83 -16.45 -21.98 -3.12
N PRO A 84 -17.44 -22.84 -3.35
CA PRO A 84 -18.40 -22.67 -4.45
C PRO A 84 -19.31 -21.46 -4.25
N ALA A 85 -19.71 -21.15 -3.02
CA ALA A 85 -20.57 -20.03 -2.67
C ALA A 85 -19.74 -18.75 -2.43
N ASP A 86 -20.31 -17.61 -2.77
CA ASP A 86 -19.75 -16.29 -2.45
C ASP A 86 -19.96 -15.96 -0.97
N PHE A 87 -19.06 -15.14 -0.42
CA PHE A 87 -19.30 -14.47 0.86
C PHE A 87 -20.47 -13.48 0.74
N ILE A 88 -20.48 -12.72 -0.34
CA ILE A 88 -21.59 -11.82 -0.70
C ILE A 88 -21.58 -11.56 -2.21
N ASP A 89 -22.78 -11.34 -2.76
CA ASP A 89 -23.00 -10.85 -4.11
C ASP A 89 -23.70 -9.49 -4.04
N LEU A 90 -23.01 -8.44 -4.52
CA LEU A 90 -23.49 -7.07 -4.63
C LEU A 90 -23.68 -6.64 -6.09
N SER A 91 -23.60 -7.56 -7.06
CA SER A 91 -23.64 -7.27 -8.50
C SER A 91 -24.91 -6.49 -8.93
N ALA A 92 -26.03 -6.78 -8.26
CA ALA A 92 -27.29 -6.06 -8.51
C ALA A 92 -27.27 -4.58 -8.03
N ALA A 93 -26.37 -4.20 -7.11
CA ALA A 93 -26.31 -2.88 -6.50
C ALA A 93 -25.30 -1.94 -7.17
N ILE A 94 -24.41 -2.47 -8.03
CA ILE A 94 -23.25 -1.74 -8.55
C ILE A 94 -23.31 -1.51 -10.05
N VAL A 95 -22.57 -0.50 -10.53
CA VAL A 95 -22.04 -0.44 -11.89
C VAL A 95 -20.60 -0.95 -11.85
N SER A 96 -20.15 -1.67 -12.86
CA SER A 96 -18.81 -2.24 -12.94
C SER A 96 -18.21 -2.07 -14.32
N GLY A 97 -16.92 -1.78 -14.39
CA GLY A 97 -16.14 -1.56 -15.60
C GLY A 97 -15.27 -0.31 -15.52
N GLY A 98 -14.17 -0.27 -16.25
CA GLY A 98 -13.15 0.76 -16.06
C GLY A 98 -12.63 0.73 -14.62
N GLU A 99 -12.78 1.84 -13.90
CA GLU A 99 -12.42 1.93 -12.49
C GLU A 99 -13.61 1.72 -11.52
N GLN A 100 -14.83 1.59 -12.04
CA GLN A 100 -16.04 1.39 -11.24
C GLN A 100 -16.24 -0.07 -10.87
N GLY A 101 -16.88 -0.32 -9.74
CA GLY A 101 -17.20 -1.67 -9.27
C GLY A 101 -17.27 -1.79 -7.76
N LEU A 102 -17.10 -3.03 -7.26
CA LEU A 102 -16.82 -3.30 -5.86
C LEU A 102 -15.31 -3.13 -5.64
N LEU A 103 -14.90 -2.08 -4.91
CA LEU A 103 -13.52 -1.60 -4.89
C LEU A 103 -12.76 -1.87 -3.59
N GLY A 104 -13.46 -2.08 -2.48
CA GLY A 104 -12.86 -2.30 -1.17
C GLY A 104 -13.69 -3.19 -0.26
N LEU A 105 -12.98 -3.92 0.61
CA LEU A 105 -13.52 -4.70 1.72
C LEU A 105 -12.58 -4.55 2.91
N ALA A 106 -13.11 -4.24 4.08
CA ALA A 106 -12.34 -4.19 5.31
C ALA A 106 -13.13 -4.73 6.51
N PHE A 107 -12.42 -5.41 7.41
CA PHE A 107 -12.95 -5.90 8.68
C PHE A 107 -12.39 -5.04 9.83
N PRO A 108 -13.24 -4.53 10.72
CA PRO A 108 -12.76 -3.80 11.90
C PRO A 108 -12.01 -4.75 12.85
N PRO A 109 -11.11 -4.23 13.72
CA PRO A 109 -10.39 -5.06 14.69
C PRO A 109 -11.29 -5.94 15.54
N GLY A 110 -12.52 -5.50 15.85
CA GLY A 110 -13.53 -6.28 16.58
C GLY A 110 -14.44 -7.16 15.72
N ALA A 111 -14.12 -7.40 14.44
CA ALA A 111 -14.98 -8.14 13.50
C ALA A 111 -15.36 -9.55 13.96
N PRO A 112 -14.47 -10.35 14.57
CA PRO A 112 -14.86 -11.69 15.05
C PRO A 112 -16.02 -11.67 16.05
N ALA A 113 -16.08 -10.65 16.91
CA ALA A 113 -17.15 -10.52 17.90
C ALA A 113 -18.40 -9.80 17.35
N SER A 114 -18.20 -8.75 16.53
CA SER A 114 -19.31 -7.91 16.03
C SER A 114 -19.97 -8.46 14.78
N GLY A 115 -19.28 -9.33 14.03
CA GLY A 115 -19.67 -9.79 12.70
C GLY A 115 -19.67 -8.71 11.63
N ARG A 116 -19.26 -7.46 11.94
CA ARG A 116 -19.29 -6.31 11.01
C ARG A 116 -18.16 -6.37 9.99
N PHE A 117 -18.45 -5.87 8.80
CA PHE A 117 -17.47 -5.54 7.76
C PHE A 117 -17.95 -4.35 6.95
N PHE A 118 -17.05 -3.76 6.19
CA PHE A 118 -17.31 -2.59 5.37
C PHE A 118 -16.89 -2.85 3.93
N VAL A 119 -17.68 -2.34 3.00
CA VAL A 119 -17.38 -2.39 1.56
C VAL A 119 -17.44 -0.99 0.97
N ASN A 120 -16.64 -0.76 -0.07
CA ASN A 120 -16.71 0.42 -0.92
C ASN A 120 -17.05 -0.03 -2.34
N PHE A 121 -18.05 0.59 -2.93
CA PHE A 121 -18.46 0.27 -4.30
C PHE A 121 -19.07 1.48 -5.00
N THR A 122 -19.13 1.40 -6.33
CA THR A 122 -19.82 2.37 -7.19
C THR A 122 -21.24 1.91 -7.42
N ASN A 123 -22.24 2.69 -6.98
CA ASN A 123 -23.64 2.35 -7.14
C ASN A 123 -24.11 2.45 -8.62
N ARG A 124 -25.37 2.13 -8.88
CA ARG A 124 -25.95 2.16 -10.23
C ARG A 124 -25.96 3.54 -10.89
N SER A 125 -25.85 4.62 -10.12
CA SER A 125 -25.75 6.01 -10.62
C SER A 125 -24.31 6.44 -10.86
N GLY A 126 -23.31 5.60 -10.50
CA GLY A 126 -21.90 5.94 -10.60
C GLY A 126 -21.30 6.55 -9.34
N ASP A 127 -22.08 6.75 -8.28
CA ASP A 127 -21.62 7.37 -7.04
C ASP A 127 -20.94 6.37 -6.11
N THR A 128 -20.01 6.86 -5.29
CA THR A 128 -19.31 6.04 -4.30
C THR A 128 -20.17 5.79 -3.06
N VAL A 129 -20.33 4.54 -2.69
CA VAL A 129 -21.00 4.10 -1.47
C VAL A 129 -20.04 3.36 -0.56
N ILE A 130 -19.99 3.75 0.71
CA ILE A 130 -19.37 2.97 1.78
C ILE A 130 -20.50 2.37 2.60
N ALA A 131 -20.57 1.04 2.66
CA ALA A 131 -21.62 0.33 3.36
C ALA A 131 -21.08 -0.55 4.47
N ARG A 132 -21.77 -0.54 5.61
CA ARG A 132 -21.61 -1.51 6.69
C ARG A 132 -22.54 -2.69 6.44
N LEU A 133 -22.00 -3.90 6.60
CA LEU A 133 -22.76 -5.15 6.60
C LEU A 133 -22.35 -6.03 7.78
N ARG A 134 -23.04 -7.16 7.93
CA ARG A 134 -22.75 -8.18 8.93
C ARG A 134 -22.61 -9.56 8.31
N ARG A 135 -21.84 -10.41 8.93
CA ARG A 135 -21.83 -11.86 8.70
C ARG A 135 -23.07 -12.47 9.33
N THR A 136 -23.49 -13.60 8.79
CA THR A 136 -24.45 -14.50 9.46
C THR A 136 -23.76 -15.24 10.63
N SER A 137 -24.39 -16.25 11.18
CA SER A 137 -23.75 -17.18 12.14
C SER A 137 -22.62 -18.01 11.50
N ASP A 138 -22.64 -18.18 10.17
CA ASP A 138 -21.48 -18.69 9.42
C ASP A 138 -20.56 -17.52 9.02
N PRO A 139 -19.31 -17.45 9.52
CA PRO A 139 -18.43 -16.33 9.28
C PRO A 139 -17.99 -16.16 7.82
N VAL A 140 -18.24 -17.15 6.96
CA VAL A 140 -17.96 -17.06 5.52
C VAL A 140 -19.19 -16.75 4.67
N VAL A 141 -20.29 -16.37 5.31
CA VAL A 141 -21.54 -15.96 4.66
C VAL A 141 -21.98 -14.61 5.23
N ALA A 142 -22.13 -13.61 4.39
CA ALA A 142 -22.68 -12.32 4.77
C ALA A 142 -24.21 -12.32 4.75
N ASP A 143 -24.82 -11.43 5.55
CA ASP A 143 -26.23 -11.11 5.49
C ASP A 143 -26.48 -9.84 4.66
N PRO A 144 -26.96 -9.94 3.41
CA PRO A 144 -27.23 -8.78 2.56
C PRO A 144 -28.29 -7.84 3.14
N ALA A 145 -29.22 -8.36 3.96
CA ALA A 145 -30.29 -7.56 4.57
C ALA A 145 -29.77 -6.63 5.69
N SER A 146 -28.57 -6.89 6.20
CA SER A 146 -27.91 -6.08 7.22
C SER A 146 -27.26 -4.81 6.66
N ARG A 147 -27.31 -4.57 5.34
CA ARG A 147 -26.66 -3.44 4.69
C ARG A 147 -27.17 -2.10 5.22
N PHE A 148 -26.20 -1.24 5.59
CA PHE A 148 -26.44 0.14 5.94
C PHE A 148 -25.39 1.02 5.24
N ASP A 149 -25.86 1.87 4.32
CA ASP A 149 -25.01 2.80 3.60
C ASP A 149 -24.73 4.02 4.48
N LEU A 150 -23.46 4.36 4.69
CA LEU A 150 -23.03 5.47 5.54
C LEU A 150 -23.55 6.79 4.98
N ARG A 151 -24.00 7.72 5.87
CA ARG A 151 -24.57 9.00 5.49
C ARG A 151 -23.59 10.14 5.74
N TRP A 152 -23.35 10.95 4.72
CA TRP A 152 -22.36 12.01 4.73
C TRP A 152 -22.99 13.38 5.01
N GLY A 153 -22.33 14.17 5.89
CA GLY A 153 -22.85 15.50 6.25
C GLY A 153 -23.95 15.50 7.30
N GLY A 154 -24.10 14.43 8.07
CA GLY A 154 -25.06 14.29 9.16
C GLY A 154 -26.22 13.33 8.84
N ALA A 155 -27.15 13.18 9.78
CA ALA A 155 -28.25 12.20 9.74
C ALA A 155 -29.16 12.31 8.49
N GLY A 156 -29.37 13.51 7.99
CA GLY A 156 -30.17 13.77 6.78
C GLY A 156 -29.36 13.80 5.47
N GLY A 157 -28.06 13.55 5.55
CA GLY A 157 -27.19 13.60 4.39
C GLY A 157 -27.34 12.40 3.44
N PRO A 158 -26.77 12.49 2.23
CA PRO A 158 -26.83 11.41 1.24
C PRO A 158 -26.10 10.15 1.75
N ALA A 159 -26.58 9.00 1.33
CA ALA A 159 -25.98 7.70 1.59
C ALA A 159 -24.90 7.34 0.53
N PHE A 160 -24.35 8.33 -0.11
CA PHE A 160 -23.30 8.21 -1.13
C PHE A 160 -22.47 9.49 -1.20
N ILE A 161 -21.29 9.39 -1.81
CA ILE A 161 -20.46 10.51 -2.20
C ILE A 161 -20.56 10.63 -3.71
N ALA A 162 -21.05 11.79 -4.20
CA ALA A 162 -21.27 12.02 -5.62
C ALA A 162 -19.95 11.94 -6.41
N GLN A 163 -19.96 11.19 -7.50
CA GLN A 163 -18.84 11.02 -8.42
C GLN A 163 -19.17 11.69 -9.76
N PRO A 164 -18.44 12.75 -10.13
CA PRO A 164 -18.76 13.47 -11.38
C PRO A 164 -18.37 12.71 -12.65
N PHE A 165 -17.41 11.77 -12.55
CA PHE A 165 -16.95 10.97 -13.68
C PHE A 165 -16.77 9.50 -13.25
N ALA A 166 -16.63 8.61 -14.25
CA ALA A 166 -16.54 7.17 -14.03
C ALA A 166 -15.13 6.67 -13.67
N ASN A 167 -14.16 7.57 -13.57
CA ASN A 167 -12.76 7.27 -13.24
C ASN A 167 -12.31 7.99 -11.96
N HIS A 168 -11.12 7.64 -11.46
CA HIS A 168 -10.55 8.11 -10.21
C HIS A 168 -11.49 7.84 -9.01
N ASN A 169 -11.97 6.61 -8.93
CA ASN A 169 -12.88 6.22 -7.85
C ASN A 169 -12.16 5.91 -6.54
N GLY A 170 -10.84 5.61 -6.56
CA GLY A 170 -10.10 5.13 -5.40
C GLY A 170 -10.72 3.85 -4.85
N GLY A 171 -11.31 3.91 -3.67
CA GLY A 171 -12.21 2.89 -3.15
C GLY A 171 -11.60 1.86 -2.20
N HIS A 172 -10.31 1.91 -1.95
CA HIS A 172 -9.70 1.05 -0.93
C HIS A 172 -10.19 1.43 0.47
N LEU A 173 -10.32 0.43 1.33
CA LEU A 173 -10.65 0.56 2.74
C LEU A 173 -9.58 -0.13 3.58
N ALA A 174 -9.09 0.54 4.62
CA ALA A 174 -8.18 -0.04 5.58
C ALA A 174 -8.49 0.46 7.00
N PHE A 175 -8.43 -0.43 8.00
CA PHE A 175 -8.39 -0.01 9.39
C PHE A 175 -6.96 0.34 9.77
N GLY A 176 -6.78 1.53 10.34
CA GLY A 176 -5.50 1.96 10.88
C GLY A 176 -5.14 1.23 12.16
N PRO A 177 -3.88 1.31 12.60
CA PRO A 177 -3.44 0.79 13.91
C PRO A 177 -4.18 1.41 15.09
N ASP A 178 -4.77 2.57 14.88
CA ASP A 178 -5.63 3.32 15.82
C ASP A 178 -7.07 2.78 15.90
N GLY A 179 -7.41 1.81 15.04
CA GLY A 179 -8.74 1.18 14.99
C GLY A 179 -9.80 1.93 14.21
N TYR A 180 -9.48 3.06 13.59
CA TYR A 180 -10.41 3.82 12.75
C TYR A 180 -10.35 3.37 11.29
N LEU A 181 -11.44 3.62 10.56
CA LEU A 181 -11.55 3.31 9.15
C LEU A 181 -10.99 4.46 8.31
N TYR A 182 -9.98 4.16 7.49
CA TYR A 182 -9.43 5.05 6.48
C TYR A 182 -10.03 4.73 5.11
N ILE A 183 -10.38 5.78 4.36
CA ILE A 183 -11.06 5.68 3.07
C ILE A 183 -10.33 6.59 2.09
N GLY A 184 -9.68 6.01 1.08
CA GLY A 184 -9.04 6.75 0.00
C GLY A 184 -10.07 7.03 -1.12
N LEU A 185 -10.27 8.30 -1.45
CA LEU A 185 -11.15 8.75 -2.51
C LEU A 185 -10.37 9.53 -3.55
N GLY A 186 -10.55 9.16 -4.81
CA GLY A 186 -10.01 9.93 -5.92
C GLY A 186 -10.68 11.29 -6.08
N ASP A 187 -10.13 12.13 -6.95
CA ASP A 187 -10.58 13.50 -7.20
C ASP A 187 -11.93 13.58 -7.96
N GLY A 188 -12.49 12.42 -8.31
CA GLY A 188 -13.75 12.29 -9.03
C GLY A 188 -13.60 12.29 -10.55
N GLY A 189 -12.35 12.27 -11.07
CA GLY A 189 -12.07 12.00 -12.47
C GLY A 189 -11.89 13.22 -13.37
N SER A 190 -11.69 12.94 -14.66
CA SER A 190 -11.30 13.85 -15.72
C SER A 190 -9.81 14.24 -15.70
N GLY A 191 -9.29 14.74 -16.84
CA GLY A 191 -7.95 15.31 -16.93
C GLY A 191 -7.84 16.65 -16.18
N ASP A 192 -6.69 16.91 -15.55
CA ASP A 192 -6.39 18.16 -14.83
C ASP A 192 -7.39 18.54 -13.73
N GLU A 193 -8.24 17.62 -13.32
CA GLU A 193 -9.23 17.77 -12.25
C GLU A 193 -9.90 19.17 -12.26
N PRO A 194 -10.81 19.46 -13.23
CA PRO A 194 -11.31 20.82 -13.46
C PRO A 194 -12.07 21.41 -12.27
N GLY A 195 -12.56 20.56 -11.39
CA GLY A 195 -13.28 20.96 -10.15
C GLY A 195 -12.39 21.52 -9.05
N HIS A 196 -11.08 21.21 -9.07
CA HIS A 196 -10.15 21.50 -7.98
C HIS A 196 -10.60 20.89 -6.63
N ARG A 197 -11.23 19.70 -6.70
CA ARG A 197 -11.87 19.03 -5.56
C ARG A 197 -10.84 18.51 -4.55
N ALA A 198 -9.70 18.02 -5.07
CA ALA A 198 -8.61 17.54 -4.20
C ALA A 198 -8.10 18.62 -3.23
N GLN A 199 -8.27 19.91 -3.59
CA GLN A 199 -7.91 21.05 -2.76
C GLN A 199 -9.14 21.77 -2.16
N ASN A 200 -10.38 21.31 -2.45
CA ASN A 200 -11.57 21.93 -1.89
C ASN A 200 -11.87 21.36 -0.48
N PRO A 201 -11.83 22.19 0.58
CA PRO A 201 -12.05 21.71 1.94
C PRO A 201 -13.49 21.25 2.21
N ALA A 202 -14.47 21.69 1.42
CA ALA A 202 -15.89 21.32 1.59
C ALA A 202 -16.25 19.98 0.92
N GLU A 203 -15.32 19.38 0.17
CA GLU A 203 -15.54 18.14 -0.58
C GLU A 203 -14.70 16.98 -0.04
N LEU A 204 -15.23 15.75 -0.17
CA LEU A 204 -14.56 14.54 0.29
C LEU A 204 -13.69 13.89 -0.81
N LEU A 205 -13.85 14.30 -2.08
CA LEU A 205 -13.08 13.77 -3.20
C LEU A 205 -11.63 14.28 -3.20
N GLY A 206 -10.70 13.44 -3.67
CA GLY A 206 -9.27 13.75 -3.67
C GLY A 206 -8.66 13.78 -2.26
N LYS A 207 -9.11 12.92 -1.37
CA LYS A 207 -8.81 12.93 0.06
C LYS A 207 -8.54 11.53 0.61
N MET A 208 -7.78 11.49 1.67
CA MET A 208 -7.90 10.42 2.66
C MET A 208 -8.90 10.86 3.72
N LEU A 209 -9.89 10.02 4.03
CA LEU A 209 -10.82 10.23 5.14
C LEU A 209 -10.48 9.29 6.28
N ARG A 210 -10.81 9.71 7.53
CA ARG A 210 -10.67 8.87 8.73
C ARG A 210 -11.91 9.02 9.59
N ILE A 211 -12.60 7.90 9.84
CA ILE A 211 -13.87 7.86 10.57
C ILE A 211 -13.88 6.74 11.61
N ASP A 212 -14.61 6.96 12.70
CA ASP A 212 -14.89 5.95 13.71
C ASP A 212 -16.21 5.27 13.40
N VAL A 213 -16.17 4.00 13.06
CA VAL A 213 -17.32 3.13 12.77
C VAL A 213 -17.72 2.26 13.97
N GLY A 214 -17.11 2.46 15.13
CA GLY A 214 -17.39 1.78 16.40
C GLY A 214 -18.73 2.16 17.05
N VAL A 215 -19.58 2.86 16.31
CA VAL A 215 -20.90 3.32 16.77
C VAL A 215 -21.95 2.19 16.82
N ALA A 216 -23.05 2.41 17.55
CA ALA A 216 -24.18 1.49 17.57
C ALA A 216 -24.82 1.31 16.17
N ASP A 217 -25.49 0.18 15.91
CA ASP A 217 -26.12 -0.09 14.61
C ASP A 217 -27.19 0.93 14.22
N GLY A 218 -27.91 1.46 15.19
CA GLY A 218 -28.92 2.51 15.00
C GLY A 218 -28.36 3.93 14.88
N HIS A 219 -27.02 4.10 14.84
CA HIS A 219 -26.43 5.43 14.65
C HIS A 219 -26.83 6.01 13.29
N PRO A 220 -27.32 7.27 13.25
CA PRO A 220 -28.00 7.80 12.06
C PRO A 220 -27.07 7.97 10.83
N THR A 221 -25.77 8.18 11.04
CA THR A 221 -24.79 8.27 9.94
C THR A 221 -24.03 6.96 9.74
N GLY A 222 -24.02 6.05 10.74
CA GLY A 222 -23.22 4.84 10.76
C GLY A 222 -21.75 5.06 11.13
N TYR A 223 -21.34 6.29 11.44
CA TYR A 223 -20.00 6.65 11.92
C TYR A 223 -20.04 7.92 12.78
N GLN A 224 -18.94 8.19 13.45
CA GLN A 224 -18.63 9.49 14.04
C GLN A 224 -17.23 9.93 13.60
N VAL A 225 -16.96 11.24 13.74
CA VAL A 225 -15.64 11.79 13.44
C VAL A 225 -14.75 11.63 14.66
N PRO A 226 -13.57 11.03 14.55
CA PRO A 226 -12.61 10.97 15.65
C PRO A 226 -12.25 12.38 16.14
N PRO A 227 -12.22 12.64 17.47
CA PRO A 227 -11.99 13.97 18.00
C PRO A 227 -10.57 14.51 17.76
N ASP A 228 -9.66 13.64 17.39
CA ASP A 228 -8.26 13.92 17.04
C ASP A 228 -8.02 14.00 15.52
N ASN A 229 -9.06 13.96 14.69
CA ASN A 229 -8.91 14.30 13.28
C ASN A 229 -8.36 15.73 13.15
N PRO A 230 -7.42 15.97 12.22
CA PRO A 230 -6.68 17.24 12.14
C PRO A 230 -7.59 18.45 11.94
N PHE A 231 -8.75 18.27 11.35
CA PHE A 231 -9.70 19.35 11.05
C PHE A 231 -10.98 19.31 11.91
N ALA A 232 -11.12 18.36 12.85
CA ALA A 232 -12.33 18.21 13.68
C ALA A 232 -12.53 19.34 14.70
N ARG A 233 -11.44 19.99 15.13
CA ARG A 233 -11.45 21.03 16.18
C ARG A 233 -11.24 22.46 15.65
N GLY A 234 -11.45 22.67 14.37
CA GLY A 234 -11.18 23.94 13.70
C GLY A 234 -9.85 23.93 12.94
N GLY A 235 -9.39 25.07 12.49
CA GLY A 235 -8.24 25.21 11.61
C GLY A 235 -8.69 25.86 10.31
N LEU A 236 -8.69 25.12 9.22
CA LEU A 236 -9.13 25.62 7.92
C LEU A 236 -10.66 25.78 7.91
N SER A 237 -11.16 26.97 7.53
CA SER A 237 -12.60 27.27 7.51
C SER A 237 -13.34 26.42 6.47
N GLY A 238 -14.50 25.86 6.84
CA GLY A 238 -15.35 25.09 5.94
C GLY A 238 -14.84 23.68 5.61
N VAL A 239 -13.85 23.18 6.35
CA VAL A 239 -13.32 21.82 6.14
C VAL A 239 -14.31 20.79 6.63
N ARG A 240 -14.48 19.74 5.84
CA ARG A 240 -15.17 18.52 6.26
C ARG A 240 -14.36 17.80 7.33
N PRO A 241 -14.93 17.55 8.52
CA PRO A 241 -14.17 17.03 9.66
C PRO A 241 -13.74 15.56 9.49
N GLU A 242 -14.32 14.84 8.52
CA GLU A 242 -13.91 13.48 8.15
C GLU A 242 -12.55 13.42 7.47
N ILE A 243 -12.07 14.54 6.94
CA ILE A 243 -10.82 14.60 6.16
C ILE A 243 -9.62 14.36 7.08
N TRP A 244 -8.75 13.46 6.62
CA TRP A 244 -7.45 13.17 7.22
C TRP A 244 -6.31 13.85 6.45
N SER A 245 -6.27 13.71 5.11
CA SER A 245 -5.25 14.33 4.26
C SER A 245 -5.86 14.78 2.92
N PHE A 246 -5.24 15.80 2.32
CA PHE A 246 -5.67 16.48 1.09
C PHE A 246 -4.76 16.14 -0.10
N GLY A 247 -5.24 16.48 -1.30
CA GLY A 247 -4.39 16.61 -2.47
C GLY A 247 -3.99 15.30 -3.11
N LEU A 248 -4.87 14.31 -3.09
CA LEU A 248 -4.70 13.03 -3.76
C LEU A 248 -5.48 13.02 -5.08
N ARG A 249 -4.91 12.35 -6.11
CA ARG A 249 -5.56 12.21 -7.41
C ARG A 249 -6.45 10.96 -7.48
N ASN A 250 -5.85 9.80 -7.28
CA ASN A 250 -6.54 8.51 -7.28
C ASN A 250 -5.78 7.51 -6.39
N PRO A 251 -5.87 7.65 -5.06
CA PRO A 251 -5.17 6.79 -4.10
C PRO A 251 -5.74 5.37 -4.22
N TRP A 252 -5.10 4.56 -5.09
CA TRP A 252 -5.65 3.27 -5.48
C TRP A 252 -5.52 2.23 -4.37
N ARG A 253 -4.28 2.01 -3.87
CA ARG A 253 -4.05 1.15 -2.71
C ARG A 253 -3.10 1.85 -1.74
N TYR A 254 -3.36 1.66 -0.49
CA TYR A 254 -2.53 2.14 0.61
C TYR A 254 -2.52 1.11 1.74
N SER A 255 -1.53 1.18 2.59
CA SER A 255 -1.40 0.28 3.73
C SER A 255 -0.71 0.95 4.89
N PHE A 256 -0.94 0.42 6.08
CA PHE A 256 -0.16 0.78 7.26
C PHE A 256 1.00 -0.19 7.43
N ASP A 257 2.17 0.34 7.77
CA ASP A 257 3.31 -0.46 8.16
C ASP A 257 3.05 -1.08 9.53
N ASP A 258 2.88 -2.41 9.59
CA ASP A 258 2.33 -3.14 10.72
C ASP A 258 3.15 -3.00 12.01
N PRO A 259 2.69 -2.22 13.02
CA PRO A 259 3.42 -2.04 14.27
C PRO A 259 3.48 -3.31 15.13
N ALA A 260 2.52 -4.24 14.99
CA ALA A 260 2.54 -5.51 15.70
C ALA A 260 3.69 -6.40 15.24
N ARG A 261 4.26 -6.11 14.05
CA ARG A 261 5.40 -6.81 13.45
C ARG A 261 6.66 -5.96 13.38
N GLY A 262 6.73 -4.88 14.18
CA GLY A 262 7.87 -3.97 14.24
C GLY A 262 7.90 -2.94 13.12
N GLY A 263 6.76 -2.62 12.56
CA GLY A 263 6.57 -1.52 11.62
C GLY A 263 6.42 -0.16 12.31
N ALA A 264 6.49 0.91 11.53
CA ALA A 264 6.43 2.28 12.00
C ALA A 264 4.99 2.80 12.21
N ALA A 265 3.95 2.00 11.95
CA ALA A 265 2.54 2.42 11.91
C ALA A 265 2.26 3.55 10.89
N ALA A 266 3.17 3.80 9.97
CA ALA A 266 3.06 4.82 8.95
C ALA A 266 2.07 4.40 7.85
N LEU A 267 1.37 5.37 7.27
CA LEU A 267 0.52 5.17 6.11
C LEU A 267 1.34 5.40 4.83
N ILE A 268 1.29 4.45 3.90
CA ILE A 268 1.97 4.54 2.60
C ILE A 268 0.92 4.40 1.51
N ILE A 269 0.88 5.36 0.59
CA ILE A 269 -0.17 5.52 -0.40
C ILE A 269 0.44 5.40 -1.79
N GLY A 270 -0.14 4.57 -2.67
CA GLY A 270 0.12 4.65 -4.10
C GLY A 270 -0.95 5.54 -4.74
N ASP A 271 -0.56 6.72 -5.17
CA ASP A 271 -1.46 7.69 -5.82
C ASP A 271 -1.19 7.74 -7.32
N VAL A 272 -2.21 7.41 -8.12
CA VAL A 272 -2.07 7.30 -9.58
C VAL A 272 -1.97 8.68 -10.21
N GLY A 273 -0.86 8.95 -10.85
CA GLY A 273 -0.60 10.19 -11.56
C GLY A 273 -1.35 10.31 -12.90
N GLN A 274 -1.21 11.45 -13.59
CA GLN A 274 -1.97 11.71 -14.81
C GLN A 274 -1.18 11.42 -16.08
N ASN A 275 -0.15 12.22 -16.37
CA ASN A 275 0.53 12.17 -17.66
C ASN A 275 2.07 12.04 -17.54
N ARG A 276 2.63 12.34 -16.38
CA ARG A 276 4.08 12.50 -16.21
C ARG A 276 4.64 11.53 -15.19
N PHE A 277 4.09 11.51 -13.98
CA PHE A 277 4.64 10.77 -12.86
C PHE A 277 3.57 9.95 -12.14
N GLU A 278 3.96 8.77 -11.68
CA GLU A 278 3.27 7.98 -10.66
C GLU A 278 3.98 8.21 -9.34
N GLU A 279 3.26 8.18 -8.20
CA GLU A 279 3.86 8.54 -6.93
C GLU A 279 3.50 7.60 -5.78
N ILE A 280 4.42 7.54 -4.81
CA ILE A 280 4.24 6.86 -3.53
C ILE A 280 4.44 7.90 -2.43
N ASP A 281 3.36 8.14 -1.70
CA ASP A 281 3.34 9.05 -0.57
C ASP A 281 3.57 8.31 0.75
N TYR A 282 4.09 9.04 1.71
CA TYR A 282 4.34 8.52 3.03
C TYR A 282 3.82 9.48 4.10
N GLU A 283 3.15 8.93 5.10
CA GLU A 283 2.66 9.68 6.24
C GLU A 283 3.10 8.99 7.53
N PRO A 284 3.90 9.65 8.38
CA PRO A 284 4.23 9.12 9.69
C PRO A 284 2.99 8.82 10.53
N ALA A 285 3.10 7.89 11.46
CA ALA A 285 2.00 7.54 12.35
C ALA A 285 1.39 8.78 13.02
N ASN A 286 0.07 8.86 13.04
CA ASN A 286 -0.72 9.89 13.71
C ASN A 286 -0.43 11.33 13.24
N THR A 287 -0.01 11.53 12.00
CA THR A 287 0.43 12.85 11.50
C THR A 287 -0.60 13.55 10.62
N GLY A 288 -1.77 13.08 10.38
CA GLY A 288 -2.78 13.67 9.50
C GLY A 288 -2.71 15.19 9.25
N GLY A 289 -3.48 15.72 8.34
CA GLY A 289 -3.46 17.13 7.97
C GLY A 289 -2.42 17.46 6.89
N ARG A 290 -1.92 16.45 6.18
CA ARG A 290 -1.01 16.63 5.04
C ARG A 290 -1.77 17.05 3.78
N ASN A 291 -1.04 17.73 2.87
CA ASN A 291 -1.51 18.08 1.53
C ASN A 291 -0.49 17.58 0.52
N TYR A 292 -0.81 16.51 -0.20
CA TYR A 292 0.07 15.88 -1.20
C TYR A 292 0.14 16.63 -2.53
N GLY A 293 -0.71 17.64 -2.71
CA GLY A 293 -0.50 18.65 -3.73
C GLY A 293 -1.31 18.50 -5.01
N TRP A 294 -1.92 17.36 -5.30
CA TRP A 294 -2.78 17.24 -6.47
C TRP A 294 -3.92 18.29 -6.42
N ARG A 295 -4.24 19.01 -7.47
CA ARG A 295 -3.68 19.01 -8.84
C ARG A 295 -2.55 20.04 -9.06
N ASN A 296 -2.16 20.80 -8.04
CA ASN A 296 -1.08 21.79 -8.15
C ASN A 296 0.27 21.10 -8.43
N ARG A 297 0.41 19.86 -7.99
CA ARG A 297 1.55 18.97 -8.22
C ARG A 297 1.13 17.71 -8.95
N GLU A 298 2.07 17.09 -9.68
CA GLU A 298 2.08 15.70 -10.13
C GLU A 298 3.48 15.16 -9.83
N GLY A 299 3.57 14.23 -8.88
CA GLY A 299 4.84 13.95 -8.23
C GLY A 299 5.38 15.18 -7.50
N ALA A 300 6.70 15.32 -7.46
CA ALA A 300 7.38 16.49 -6.90
C ALA A 300 7.40 17.71 -7.86
N HIS A 301 6.57 17.73 -8.90
CA HIS A 301 6.65 18.72 -9.99
C HIS A 301 5.40 19.59 -10.07
N ASP A 302 5.58 20.86 -10.43
CA ASP A 302 4.46 21.75 -10.71
C ASP A 302 3.60 21.20 -11.86
N ASN A 303 2.29 21.25 -11.66
CA ASN A 303 1.30 20.83 -12.66
C ASN A 303 0.33 22.00 -12.94
N VAL A 304 -0.91 21.98 -12.44
CA VAL A 304 -1.89 23.05 -12.70
C VAL A 304 -1.92 24.03 -11.54
N THR A 305 -1.23 25.15 -11.67
CA THR A 305 -1.05 26.15 -10.60
C THR A 305 -1.98 27.37 -10.71
N SER A 306 -2.98 27.31 -11.60
CA SER A 306 -3.92 28.44 -11.83
C SER A 306 -4.83 28.76 -10.64
N ARG A 307 -4.95 27.85 -9.69
CA ARG A 307 -5.61 28.04 -8.39
C ARG A 307 -4.65 27.62 -7.30
N ALA A 308 -4.65 28.37 -6.21
CA ALA A 308 -3.84 28.05 -5.04
C ALA A 308 -4.30 26.73 -4.38
N PRO A 309 -3.38 25.98 -3.76
CA PRO A 309 -3.72 24.86 -2.91
C PRO A 309 -4.52 25.32 -1.67
N ALA A 310 -5.22 24.39 -1.03
CA ALA A 310 -6.00 24.66 0.19
C ALA A 310 -5.14 25.26 1.32
N PHE A 311 -3.93 24.75 1.46
CA PHE A 311 -2.92 25.21 2.42
C PHE A 311 -1.53 24.66 2.06
N LEU A 312 -0.52 25.24 2.70
CA LEU A 312 0.88 24.84 2.60
C LEU A 312 1.40 24.31 3.96
N PRO A 313 2.49 23.53 3.97
CA PRO A 313 3.27 23.09 2.81
C PRO A 313 2.59 21.98 2.02
N LEU A 314 2.96 21.83 0.74
CA LEU A 314 2.70 20.63 0.00
C LEU A 314 3.77 19.59 0.37
N ILE A 315 3.36 18.32 0.47
CA ILE A 315 4.23 17.20 0.82
C ILE A 315 4.61 16.48 -0.46
N GLU A 316 5.90 16.35 -0.69
CA GLU A 316 6.41 15.61 -1.84
C GLU A 316 6.38 14.10 -1.59
N PRO A 317 6.20 13.27 -2.65
CA PRO A 317 6.23 11.82 -2.54
C PRO A 317 7.63 11.33 -2.11
N ILE A 318 7.69 10.19 -1.45
CA ILE A 318 8.96 9.53 -1.12
C ILE A 318 9.58 8.82 -2.33
N HIS A 319 8.78 8.55 -3.34
CA HIS A 319 9.23 7.97 -4.62
C HIS A 319 8.25 8.34 -5.72
N GLU A 320 8.81 8.68 -6.87
CA GLU A 320 8.06 8.87 -8.10
C GLU A 320 8.75 8.15 -9.27
N TYR A 321 7.99 7.84 -10.31
CA TYR A 321 8.54 7.31 -11.55
C TYR A 321 7.77 7.80 -12.77
N ASP A 322 8.48 7.97 -13.86
CA ASP A 322 7.91 8.48 -15.11
C ASP A 322 7.24 7.39 -15.97
N ARG A 323 6.66 7.82 -17.09
CA ARG A 323 5.94 6.96 -18.04
C ARG A 323 6.81 5.93 -18.75
N GLY A 324 8.13 6.04 -18.68
CA GLY A 324 9.08 5.02 -19.16
C GLY A 324 9.17 3.81 -18.24
N VAL A 325 8.87 3.99 -16.95
CA VAL A 325 8.86 2.92 -15.96
C VAL A 325 7.47 2.29 -15.83
N GLY A 326 6.41 3.08 -15.73
CA GLY A 326 5.05 2.59 -15.57
C GLY A 326 4.00 3.66 -15.86
N GLN A 327 2.72 3.32 -15.70
CA GLN A 327 1.62 4.21 -16.09
C GLN A 327 0.44 4.21 -15.11
N SER A 328 0.49 3.39 -14.05
CA SER A 328 -0.55 3.35 -13.02
C SER A 328 -0.02 2.60 -11.79
N VAL A 329 0.42 3.35 -10.80
CA VAL A 329 0.89 2.76 -9.53
C VAL A 329 -0.23 2.02 -8.83
N THR A 330 0.05 0.79 -8.40
CA THR A 330 -0.92 0.01 -7.63
C THR A 330 -0.86 0.35 -6.14
N GLY A 331 0.31 0.72 -5.63
CA GLY A 331 0.58 0.73 -4.18
C GLY A 331 0.88 -0.68 -3.66
N GLY A 332 0.98 -0.87 -2.35
CA GLY A 332 1.35 -2.16 -1.78
C GLY A 332 1.57 -2.16 -0.28
N TYR A 333 2.56 -2.94 0.20
CA TYR A 333 2.80 -3.16 1.63
C TYR A 333 4.29 -3.17 1.99
N VAL A 334 4.61 -2.73 3.21
CA VAL A 334 5.92 -3.03 3.81
C VAL A 334 5.94 -4.50 4.23
N TYR A 335 6.90 -5.26 3.74
CA TYR A 335 7.04 -6.66 4.11
C TYR A 335 7.47 -6.81 5.57
N ARG A 336 6.65 -7.51 6.36
CA ARG A 336 6.89 -7.78 7.78
C ARG A 336 6.80 -9.27 8.13
N GLY A 337 6.70 -10.13 7.13
CA GLY A 337 6.72 -11.58 7.28
C GLY A 337 8.11 -12.14 7.61
N SER A 338 8.24 -13.45 7.55
CA SER A 338 9.46 -14.19 7.86
C SER A 338 9.84 -15.25 6.81
N ALA A 339 8.98 -15.49 5.81
CA ALA A 339 9.24 -16.51 4.79
C ALA A 339 10.19 -16.05 3.69
N LEU A 340 10.34 -14.74 3.46
CA LEU A 340 11.34 -14.19 2.56
C LEU A 340 12.67 -14.00 3.31
N PRO A 341 13.81 -13.95 2.59
CA PRO A 341 15.11 -13.59 3.17
C PRO A 341 15.04 -12.30 4.00
N ALA A 342 15.85 -12.23 5.07
CA ALA A 342 15.84 -11.12 6.02
C ALA A 342 16.07 -9.75 5.36
N SER A 343 16.80 -9.68 4.24
CA SER A 343 17.05 -8.46 3.46
C SER A 343 15.78 -7.83 2.86
N PHE A 344 14.70 -8.59 2.75
CA PHE A 344 13.41 -8.04 2.28
C PHE A 344 12.55 -7.48 3.42
N ARG A 345 12.85 -7.83 4.68
CA ARG A 345 12.05 -7.31 5.80
C ARG A 345 12.23 -5.81 5.95
N GLY A 346 11.13 -5.07 5.96
CA GLY A 346 11.11 -3.61 6.00
C GLY A 346 11.13 -2.93 4.64
N ARG A 347 11.22 -3.68 3.54
CA ARG A 347 11.06 -3.12 2.19
C ARG A 347 9.59 -2.93 1.85
N TYR A 348 9.27 -1.82 1.19
CA TYR A 348 7.94 -1.58 0.64
C TYR A 348 7.84 -2.20 -0.75
N PHE A 349 6.91 -3.13 -0.91
CA PHE A 349 6.58 -3.76 -2.19
C PHE A 349 5.40 -3.04 -2.83
N PHE A 350 5.49 -2.76 -4.14
CA PHE A 350 4.45 -2.13 -4.92
C PHE A 350 4.47 -2.63 -6.37
N ALA A 351 3.47 -2.25 -7.17
CA ALA A 351 3.39 -2.64 -8.57
C ALA A 351 2.94 -1.47 -9.45
N ASP A 352 3.18 -1.61 -10.76
CA ASP A 352 2.50 -0.85 -11.81
C ASP A 352 1.45 -1.74 -12.48
N PHE A 353 0.21 -1.27 -12.52
CA PHE A 353 -0.91 -2.04 -13.06
C PHE A 353 -0.80 -2.23 -14.58
N VAL A 354 -0.49 -1.16 -15.33
CA VAL A 354 -0.49 -1.18 -16.81
C VAL A 354 0.64 -2.03 -17.35
N GLN A 355 1.83 -1.88 -16.79
CA GLN A 355 3.02 -2.62 -17.24
C GLN A 355 3.13 -4.02 -16.58
N GLY A 356 2.33 -4.30 -15.55
CA GLY A 356 2.39 -5.56 -14.80
C GLY A 356 3.73 -5.76 -14.09
N ARG A 357 4.39 -4.66 -13.70
CA ARG A 357 5.71 -4.68 -13.05
C ARG A 357 5.57 -4.68 -11.54
N VAL A 358 6.45 -5.40 -10.86
CA VAL A 358 6.50 -5.50 -9.40
C VAL A 358 7.86 -5.05 -8.90
N PHE A 359 7.86 -4.16 -7.92
CA PHE A 359 9.04 -3.51 -7.36
C PHE A 359 9.10 -3.64 -5.85
N SER A 360 10.27 -3.36 -5.27
CA SER A 360 10.42 -3.04 -3.86
C SER A 360 11.41 -1.90 -3.64
N LEU A 361 11.16 -1.11 -2.59
CA LEU A 361 12.00 0.00 -2.13
C LEU A 361 12.51 -0.30 -0.72
N ALA A 362 13.73 0.13 -0.42
CA ALA A 362 14.20 0.27 0.95
C ALA A 362 13.67 1.59 1.53
N LEU A 363 13.21 1.54 2.79
CA LEU A 363 12.73 2.72 3.52
C LEU A 363 13.71 3.03 4.66
N ALA A 364 14.26 4.23 4.68
CA ALA A 364 15.04 4.76 5.78
C ALA A 364 14.19 5.81 6.53
N ILE A 365 13.89 5.53 7.80
CA ILE A 365 13.07 6.41 8.64
C ILE A 365 14.00 7.31 9.45
N ASP A 366 13.81 8.63 9.35
CA ASP A 366 14.61 9.62 10.08
C ASP A 366 14.09 9.86 11.52
N ALA A 367 14.78 10.72 12.27
CA ALA A 367 14.41 11.06 13.65
C ALA A 367 13.07 11.82 13.78
N ARG A 368 12.51 12.30 12.67
CA ARG A 368 11.18 12.94 12.61
C ARG A 368 10.09 11.95 12.18
N ASN A 369 10.46 10.68 12.01
CA ASN A 369 9.65 9.61 11.45
C ASN A 369 9.28 9.81 9.97
N GLU A 370 9.97 10.69 9.24
CA GLU A 370 9.82 10.79 7.78
C GLU A 370 10.62 9.70 7.09
N ALA A 371 10.11 9.19 5.96
CA ALA A 371 10.78 8.17 5.19
C ALA A 371 11.54 8.76 4.00
N GLN A 372 12.68 8.14 3.70
CA GLN A 372 13.38 8.27 2.42
C GLN A 372 13.42 6.92 1.74
N ALA A 373 12.94 6.86 0.49
CA ALA A 373 12.99 5.67 -0.32
C ALA A 373 14.31 5.60 -1.09
N SER A 374 14.85 4.38 -1.22
CA SER A 374 16.07 4.11 -1.96
C SER A 374 16.10 2.66 -2.44
N ASP A 375 17.12 2.29 -3.19
CA ASP A 375 17.38 0.91 -3.60
C ASP A 375 16.14 0.25 -4.23
N LEU A 376 15.64 0.85 -5.34
CA LEU A 376 14.57 0.30 -6.14
C LEU A 376 15.02 -1.00 -6.80
N VAL A 377 14.31 -2.08 -6.53
CA VAL A 377 14.55 -3.39 -7.13
C VAL A 377 13.31 -3.89 -7.84
N GLU A 378 13.45 -4.30 -9.11
CA GLU A 378 12.38 -4.93 -9.87
C GLU A 378 12.39 -6.45 -9.72
N HIS A 379 11.21 -7.04 -9.46
CA HIS A 379 11.02 -8.48 -9.23
C HIS A 379 10.18 -9.17 -10.30
N THR A 380 9.70 -8.46 -11.31
CA THR A 380 8.74 -8.96 -12.33
C THR A 380 9.18 -10.26 -12.96
N ALA A 381 10.42 -10.31 -13.47
CA ALA A 381 10.94 -11.50 -14.16
C ALA A 381 10.99 -12.73 -13.25
N SER A 382 11.43 -12.55 -11.99
CA SER A 382 11.55 -13.64 -11.04
C SER A 382 10.20 -14.13 -10.52
N LEU A 383 9.23 -13.23 -10.36
CA LEU A 383 7.86 -13.56 -9.95
C LEU A 383 7.00 -14.14 -11.07
N SER A 384 7.44 -14.03 -12.33
CA SER A 384 6.78 -14.65 -13.49
C SER A 384 7.06 -16.14 -13.63
N ASN A 385 7.74 -16.77 -12.69
CA ASN A 385 8.04 -18.21 -12.68
C ASN A 385 6.79 -19.11 -12.69
N ALA A 386 5.65 -18.62 -12.22
CA ALA A 386 4.36 -19.30 -12.25
C ALA A 386 3.47 -18.87 -13.44
N GLY A 387 4.05 -18.30 -14.48
CA GLY A 387 3.41 -17.71 -15.66
C GLY A 387 3.27 -16.18 -15.53
N ALA A 388 2.88 -15.53 -16.62
CA ALA A 388 2.75 -14.07 -16.67
C ALA A 388 1.91 -13.53 -15.52
N LEU A 389 2.35 -12.47 -14.87
CA LEU A 389 1.60 -11.81 -13.78
C LEU A 389 0.32 -11.17 -14.32
N GLY A 390 0.39 -10.58 -15.52
CA GLY A 390 -0.65 -9.70 -16.04
C GLY A 390 -0.73 -8.40 -15.26
N ASN A 391 -1.87 -7.73 -15.30
CA ASN A 391 -2.10 -6.52 -14.53
C ASN A 391 -2.20 -6.87 -13.03
N VAL A 392 -1.36 -6.24 -12.20
CA VAL A 392 -1.39 -6.43 -10.74
C VAL A 392 -2.25 -5.33 -10.13
N SER A 393 -3.47 -5.68 -9.70
CA SER A 393 -4.45 -4.70 -9.18
C SER A 393 -4.27 -4.39 -7.70
N SER A 394 -3.63 -5.26 -6.95
CA SER A 394 -3.46 -5.09 -5.50
C SER A 394 -2.41 -6.05 -4.95
N PHE A 395 -2.07 -5.81 -3.70
CA PHE A 395 -1.42 -6.76 -2.81
C PHE A 395 -2.38 -7.14 -1.67
N GLY A 396 -1.98 -8.12 -0.89
CA GLY A 396 -2.57 -8.44 0.39
C GLY A 396 -1.56 -9.14 1.27
N VAL A 397 -1.90 -9.22 2.55
CA VAL A 397 -1.06 -9.90 3.55
C VAL A 397 -1.89 -10.93 4.31
N ASP A 398 -1.26 -12.05 4.68
CA ASP A 398 -1.88 -13.01 5.59
C ASP A 398 -1.55 -12.68 7.06
N THR A 399 -2.09 -13.49 7.98
CA THR A 399 -1.85 -13.33 9.42
C THR A 399 -0.39 -13.45 9.83
N ASP A 400 0.51 -13.93 8.98
CA ASP A 400 1.94 -14.02 9.23
C ASP A 400 2.71 -12.84 8.63
N GLY A 401 2.01 -11.92 7.93
CA GLY A 401 2.62 -10.79 7.24
C GLY A 401 3.26 -11.18 5.91
N GLU A 402 2.91 -12.36 5.38
CA GLU A 402 3.39 -12.81 4.08
C GLU A 402 2.60 -12.18 2.95
N LEU A 403 3.31 -11.83 1.86
CA LEU A 403 2.75 -11.04 0.75
C LEU A 403 2.09 -11.91 -0.32
N TYR A 404 0.99 -11.37 -0.85
CA TYR A 404 0.26 -11.91 -1.99
C TYR A 404 0.07 -10.84 -3.05
N LEU A 405 0.14 -11.23 -4.33
CA LEU A 405 -0.21 -10.43 -5.49
C LEU A 405 -1.62 -10.80 -5.94
N VAL A 406 -2.40 -9.79 -6.27
CA VAL A 406 -3.71 -9.93 -6.91
C VAL A 406 -3.54 -9.70 -8.40
N ALA A 407 -3.46 -10.78 -9.16
CA ALA A 407 -3.22 -10.78 -10.60
C ALA A 407 -4.55 -10.68 -11.35
N TYR A 408 -4.97 -9.44 -11.63
CA TYR A 408 -6.29 -9.04 -12.14
C TYR A 408 -6.67 -9.72 -13.46
N SER A 409 -5.83 -9.56 -14.49
CA SER A 409 -6.15 -10.06 -15.84
C SER A 409 -6.01 -11.59 -15.96
N THR A 410 -5.28 -12.21 -15.03
CA THR A 410 -5.09 -13.68 -15.02
C THR A 410 -5.98 -14.41 -14.00
N GLY A 411 -6.74 -13.66 -13.19
CA GLY A 411 -7.68 -14.22 -12.23
C GLY A 411 -7.03 -15.05 -11.13
N ARG A 412 -5.82 -14.65 -10.67
CA ARG A 412 -5.02 -15.44 -9.72
C ARG A 412 -4.64 -14.64 -8.49
N ILE A 413 -4.51 -15.34 -7.38
CA ILE A 413 -3.83 -14.88 -6.18
C ILE A 413 -2.51 -15.63 -6.08
N LEU A 414 -1.41 -14.89 -6.04
CA LEU A 414 -0.06 -15.43 -6.04
C LEU A 414 0.63 -15.09 -4.71
N LYS A 415 1.11 -16.09 -3.96
CA LYS A 415 1.95 -15.84 -2.79
C LYS A 415 3.37 -15.58 -3.21
N ILE A 416 4.00 -14.52 -2.72
CA ILE A 416 5.42 -14.27 -2.88
C ILE A 416 6.18 -15.18 -1.92
N ILE A 417 7.16 -15.91 -2.43
CA ILE A 417 7.98 -16.84 -1.66
C ILE A 417 9.47 -16.59 -1.93
N GLY A 418 10.30 -16.99 -1.01
CA GLY A 418 11.76 -16.95 -1.13
C GLY A 418 12.28 -17.87 -2.26
N PRO A 419 13.58 -17.81 -2.54
CA PRO A 419 14.22 -18.67 -3.52
C PRO A 419 14.01 -20.15 -3.18
N ALA A 420 14.09 -21.02 -4.19
CA ALA A 420 14.12 -22.45 -3.94
C ALA A 420 15.33 -22.78 -3.04
N ALA A 421 15.14 -23.69 -2.08
CA ALA A 421 16.28 -24.20 -1.31
C ALA A 421 17.34 -24.72 -2.27
N ALA A 422 18.61 -24.35 -2.02
CA ALA A 422 19.71 -24.91 -2.77
C ALA A 422 19.68 -26.44 -2.65
N PRO A 423 19.91 -27.18 -3.73
CA PRO A 423 20.04 -28.63 -3.65
C PRO A 423 21.09 -28.98 -2.57
N PRO A 424 20.86 -30.00 -1.76
CA PRO A 424 21.86 -30.41 -0.79
C PRO A 424 23.18 -30.67 -1.54
N VAL A 425 24.27 -30.08 -1.05
CA VAL A 425 25.60 -30.34 -1.59
C VAL A 425 25.82 -31.85 -1.49
N PRO A 426 26.18 -32.54 -2.59
CA PRO A 426 26.44 -33.97 -2.52
C PRO A 426 27.57 -34.24 -1.51
N THR A 427 27.20 -34.77 -0.34
CA THR A 427 28.18 -35.24 0.63
C THR A 427 28.66 -36.58 0.16
N GLY A 428 29.86 -36.68 -0.47
CA GLY A 428 30.43 -37.94 -0.80
C GLY A 428 31.13 -38.08 -2.15
N LEU A 429 31.71 -37.03 -2.73
CA LEU A 429 32.71 -37.19 -3.77
C LEU A 429 34.00 -37.73 -3.13
N ARG A 430 34.12 -39.09 -3.01
CA ARG A 430 35.41 -39.73 -2.82
C ARG A 430 36.18 -39.62 -4.13
N ILE A 431 37.22 -38.82 -4.15
CA ILE A 431 38.25 -38.90 -5.18
C ILE A 431 38.98 -40.24 -4.94
N ILE A 432 38.66 -41.24 -5.78
CA ILE A 432 39.47 -42.45 -5.84
C ILE A 432 40.73 -42.07 -6.64
N ARG A 433 41.86 -42.05 -5.99
CA ARG A 433 43.18 -41.90 -6.59
C ARG A 433 43.60 -43.26 -7.17
#